data_90430c8e8a3149a7198780f6ca3beb16
#
_entry.id   90430c8e8a3149a7198780f6ca3beb16
#
_cell.length_a   1.000
_cell.length_b   1.000
_cell.length_c   1.000
_cell.angle_alpha   90.00
_cell.angle_beta   90.00
_cell.angle_gamma   90.00
#
_symmetry.space_group_name_H-M   'P 1'
#
loop_
_entity.id
_entity.type
_entity.pdbx_description
1 polymer ?
#
loop_
_entity_poly.entity_id
_entity_poly.type
_entity_poly.pdbx_seq_one_letter_code
_entity_poly.pdbx_strand_id
1 'polypeptide(L)'
;MKARYPSYMKHSRIWKYILLGLLAAVLVPFGFFALGNVVASHYNGLDYPWHYPDTVWRSEEPRAEITVDGKGRTTLYLEVNGEMRLLELGQLGISVDIYSVSEGADGKTSRSLVLACNVDTASEDVLRLKIEKKRDDLYHGAYKYITFQRVEG
;
A
#
# COMPACT_ATOMS: atom_id res chain seq x y z
N MET A 1 -50.69 38.55 -23.51
CA MET A 1 -49.87 37.44 -23.95
C MET A 1 -48.96 36.99 -22.80
N LYS A 2 -49.21 35.84 -22.16
CA LYS A 2 -48.33 35.28 -21.13
C LYS A 2 -47.32 34.33 -21.81
N ALA A 3 -46.06 34.71 -21.80
CA ALA A 3 -44.98 33.86 -22.34
C ALA A 3 -44.89 32.59 -21.49
N ARG A 4 -45.21 31.43 -22.08
CA ARG A 4 -44.93 30.11 -21.48
C ARG A 4 -43.42 29.85 -21.57
N TYR A 5 -42.72 29.98 -20.48
CA TYR A 5 -41.35 29.51 -20.39
C TYR A 5 -41.31 27.97 -20.50
N PRO A 6 -40.47 27.44 -21.37
CA PRO A 6 -40.44 25.97 -21.58
C PRO A 6 -39.90 25.29 -20.32
N SER A 7 -40.63 24.27 -19.86
CA SER A 7 -40.32 23.42 -18.69
C SER A 7 -38.96 22.67 -18.78
N TYR A 8 -38.31 22.79 -19.90
CA TYR A 8 -37.05 22.13 -20.23
C TYR A 8 -35.85 22.55 -19.35
N MET A 9 -35.84 23.79 -18.89
CA MET A 9 -34.71 24.27 -18.05
C MET A 9 -34.74 23.79 -16.59
N LYS A 10 -35.88 23.32 -16.09
CA LYS A 10 -35.97 22.82 -14.72
C LYS A 10 -35.32 21.43 -14.54
N HIS A 11 -35.43 20.55 -15.54
CA HIS A 11 -34.90 19.18 -15.48
C HIS A 11 -33.36 19.16 -15.48
N SER A 12 -32.70 20.03 -16.27
CA SER A 12 -31.23 20.00 -16.35
C SER A 12 -30.54 20.43 -15.04
N ARG A 13 -31.19 21.29 -14.24
CA ARG A 13 -30.66 21.68 -12.92
C ARG A 13 -30.80 20.58 -11.89
N ILE A 14 -31.94 19.88 -11.87
CA ILE A 14 -32.19 18.77 -10.94
C ILE A 14 -31.20 17.64 -11.17
N TRP A 15 -30.95 17.27 -12.43
CA TRP A 15 -29.96 16.24 -12.77
C TRP A 15 -28.53 16.59 -12.32
N LYS A 16 -28.14 17.86 -12.42
CA LYS A 16 -26.84 18.33 -11.92
C LYS A 16 -26.69 18.14 -10.40
N TYR A 17 -27.75 18.45 -9.64
CA TYR A 17 -27.73 18.27 -8.19
C TYR A 17 -27.74 16.78 -7.78
N ILE A 18 -28.48 15.95 -8.52
CA ILE A 18 -28.46 14.49 -8.30
C ILE A 18 -27.06 13.91 -8.58
N LEU A 19 -26.45 14.33 -9.70
CA LEU A 19 -25.10 13.87 -10.06
C LEU A 19 -24.04 14.34 -9.04
N LEU A 20 -24.14 15.60 -8.59
CA LEU A 20 -23.26 16.16 -7.56
C LEU A 20 -23.43 15.46 -6.22
N GLY A 21 -24.66 15.14 -5.83
CA GLY A 21 -24.99 14.38 -4.62
C GLY A 21 -24.44 12.94 -4.67
N LEU A 22 -24.57 12.26 -5.80
CA LEU A 22 -24.01 10.92 -6.02
C LEU A 22 -22.46 10.96 -5.97
N LEU A 23 -21.85 11.96 -6.60
CA LEU A 23 -20.40 12.14 -6.58
C LEU A 23 -19.89 12.40 -5.15
N ALA A 24 -20.58 13.26 -4.39
CA ALA A 24 -20.24 13.53 -3.01
C ALA A 24 -20.44 12.30 -2.11
N ALA A 25 -21.50 11.52 -2.34
CA ALA A 25 -21.76 10.29 -1.58
C ALA A 25 -20.68 9.21 -1.78
N VAL A 26 -19.95 9.24 -2.89
CA VAL A 26 -18.82 8.34 -3.15
C VAL A 26 -17.50 8.92 -2.66
N LEU A 27 -17.21 10.20 -2.97
CA LEU A 27 -15.93 10.83 -2.67
C LEU A 27 -15.73 11.12 -1.18
N VAL A 28 -16.82 11.44 -0.46
CA VAL A 28 -16.72 11.77 0.98
C VAL A 28 -16.31 10.55 1.81
N PRO A 29 -16.96 9.38 1.72
CA PRO A 29 -16.54 8.19 2.46
C PRO A 29 -15.13 7.73 2.08
N PHE A 30 -14.78 7.80 0.78
CA PHE A 30 -13.45 7.44 0.31
C PHE A 30 -12.36 8.38 0.86
N GLY A 31 -12.64 9.69 0.90
CA GLY A 31 -11.76 10.69 1.50
C GLY A 31 -11.59 10.48 3.01
N PHE A 32 -12.66 10.18 3.73
CA PHE A 32 -12.60 9.85 5.16
C PHE A 32 -11.80 8.56 5.42
N PHE A 33 -11.97 7.54 4.59
CA PHE A 33 -11.21 6.29 4.71
C PHE A 33 -9.71 6.51 4.47
N ALA A 34 -9.35 7.24 3.41
CA ALA A 34 -7.96 7.56 3.10
C ALA A 34 -7.31 8.44 4.19
N LEU A 35 -8.00 9.49 4.64
CA LEU A 35 -7.54 10.35 5.74
C LEU A 35 -7.43 9.57 7.05
N GLY A 36 -8.40 8.70 7.36
CA GLY A 36 -8.39 7.87 8.56
C GLY A 36 -7.18 6.96 8.64
N ASN A 37 -6.78 6.35 7.51
CA ASN A 37 -5.58 5.51 7.46
C ASN A 37 -4.29 6.32 7.63
N VAL A 38 -4.18 7.49 6.99
CA VAL A 38 -3.01 8.38 7.13
C VAL A 38 -2.91 8.91 8.55
N VAL A 39 -4.03 9.33 9.14
CA VAL A 39 -4.10 9.83 10.51
C VAL A 39 -3.78 8.71 11.49
N ALA A 40 -4.33 7.50 11.30
CA ALA A 40 -4.05 6.36 12.18
C ALA A 40 -2.57 5.97 12.16
N SER A 41 -1.91 5.98 11.01
CA SER A 41 -0.47 5.70 10.90
C SER A 41 0.38 6.75 11.63
N HIS A 42 -0.01 8.02 11.56
CA HIS A 42 0.70 9.11 12.21
C HIS A 42 0.47 9.13 13.74
N TYR A 43 -0.76 8.90 14.19
CA TYR A 43 -1.09 8.88 15.63
C TYR A 43 -0.60 7.62 16.35
N ASN A 44 -0.42 6.51 15.66
CA ASN A 44 0.14 5.29 16.26
C ASN A 44 1.67 5.34 16.42
N GLY A 45 2.32 6.45 16.05
CA GLY A 45 3.76 6.61 16.16
C GLY A 45 4.53 5.55 15.34
N LEU A 46 3.95 5.12 14.21
CA LEU A 46 4.59 4.13 13.35
C LEU A 46 5.78 4.76 12.64
N ASP A 47 6.93 4.18 12.89
CA ASP A 47 8.19 4.63 12.32
C ASP A 47 8.72 3.56 11.37
N TYR A 48 8.79 3.90 10.10
CA TYR A 48 9.06 2.94 9.04
C TYR A 48 10.52 2.96 8.60
N PRO A 49 11.08 1.85 8.08
CA PRO A 49 12.44 1.79 7.55
C PRO A 49 12.81 2.93 6.61
N TRP A 50 11.91 3.36 5.74
CA TRP A 50 12.15 4.43 4.77
C TRP A 50 12.25 5.84 5.36
N HIS A 51 12.00 6.02 6.65
CA HIS A 51 12.31 7.25 7.39
C HIS A 51 13.79 7.32 7.79
N TYR A 52 14.53 6.23 7.65
CA TYR A 52 15.94 6.12 8.04
C TYR A 52 16.82 5.84 6.81
N PRO A 53 17.30 6.89 6.12
CA PRO A 53 18.22 6.74 4.99
C PRO A 53 19.49 6.01 5.36
N ASP A 54 20.07 5.34 4.36
CA ASP A 54 21.33 4.61 4.51
C ASP A 54 21.29 3.50 5.58
N THR A 55 20.14 2.82 5.68
CA THR A 55 19.94 1.72 6.63
C THR A 55 19.64 0.40 5.95
N VAL A 56 19.96 -0.69 6.65
CA VAL A 56 19.65 -2.07 6.26
C VAL A 56 18.83 -2.72 7.36
N TRP A 57 17.79 -3.44 6.96
CA TRP A 57 16.87 -4.12 7.86
C TRP A 57 16.77 -5.58 7.45
N ARG A 58 16.94 -6.51 8.39
CA ARG A 58 16.96 -7.94 8.10
C ARG A 58 15.93 -8.71 8.89
N SER A 59 15.36 -9.73 8.23
CA SER A 59 14.55 -10.77 8.83
C SER A 59 15.21 -12.12 8.58
N GLU A 60 15.29 -12.96 9.61
CA GLU A 60 15.84 -14.31 9.51
C GLU A 60 14.78 -15.31 9.04
N GLU A 61 13.52 -15.10 9.50
CA GLU A 61 12.41 -16.03 9.21
C GLU A 61 11.11 -15.27 8.89
N PRO A 62 10.67 -15.25 7.61
CA PRO A 62 11.41 -15.67 6.42
C PRO A 62 12.63 -14.79 6.18
N ARG A 63 13.63 -15.32 5.51
CA ARG A 63 14.82 -14.55 5.17
C ARG A 63 14.46 -13.41 4.24
N ALA A 64 14.70 -12.20 4.69
CA ALA A 64 14.38 -10.98 3.95
C ALA A 64 15.31 -9.82 4.33
N GLU A 65 15.48 -8.89 3.39
CA GLU A 65 16.30 -7.69 3.61
C GLU A 65 15.61 -6.48 2.96
N ILE A 66 15.48 -5.40 3.72
CA ILE A 66 15.11 -4.08 3.21
C ILE A 66 16.35 -3.21 3.27
N THR A 67 16.73 -2.61 2.14
CA THR A 67 17.77 -1.59 2.06
C THR A 67 17.11 -0.26 1.77
N VAL A 68 17.48 0.79 2.50
CA VAL A 68 17.02 2.16 2.29
C VAL A 68 18.20 2.99 1.83
N ASP A 69 18.10 3.58 0.64
CA ASP A 69 19.19 4.43 0.12
C ASP A 69 19.16 5.85 0.75
N GLY A 70 20.20 6.65 0.50
CA GLY A 70 20.32 8.02 1.01
C GLY A 70 19.20 8.98 0.57
N LYS A 71 18.30 8.54 -0.34
CA LYS A 71 17.10 9.28 -0.78
C LYS A 71 15.81 8.71 -0.19
N GLY A 72 15.92 7.73 0.70
CA GLY A 72 14.76 7.05 1.30
C GLY A 72 14.05 6.05 0.38
N ARG A 73 14.66 5.66 -0.75
CA ARG A 73 14.09 4.63 -1.63
C ARG A 73 14.41 3.25 -1.08
N THR A 74 13.39 2.41 -1.05
CA THR A 74 13.49 1.06 -0.50
C THR A 74 13.70 0.02 -1.58
N THR A 75 14.54 -0.96 -1.28
CA THR A 75 14.71 -2.20 -2.03
C THR A 75 14.42 -3.35 -1.11
N LEU A 76 13.50 -4.25 -1.49
CA LEU A 76 13.16 -5.43 -0.71
C LEU A 76 13.67 -6.68 -1.42
N TYR A 77 14.44 -7.48 -0.71
CA TYR A 77 14.69 -8.88 -1.04
C TYR A 77 13.94 -9.78 -0.06
N LEU A 78 13.25 -10.78 -0.57
CA LEU A 78 12.52 -11.76 0.22
C LEU A 78 12.80 -13.16 -0.34
N GLU A 79 13.04 -14.13 0.52
CA GLU A 79 13.12 -15.52 0.14
C GLU A 79 11.73 -16.06 -0.23
N VAL A 80 11.58 -16.41 -1.49
CA VAL A 80 10.36 -16.95 -2.06
C VAL A 80 10.68 -18.33 -2.62
N ASN A 81 10.14 -19.35 -1.97
CA ASN A 81 10.35 -20.75 -2.37
C ASN A 81 11.84 -21.17 -2.44
N GLY A 82 12.65 -20.70 -1.48
CA GLY A 82 14.07 -21.00 -1.37
C GLY A 82 15.01 -20.11 -2.19
N GLU A 83 14.48 -19.12 -2.90
CA GLU A 83 15.26 -18.17 -3.69
C GLU A 83 15.04 -16.73 -3.20
N MET A 84 16.11 -15.97 -3.03
CA MET A 84 16.03 -14.53 -2.77
C MET A 84 15.58 -13.79 -4.02
N ARG A 85 14.45 -13.11 -3.93
CA ARG A 85 13.87 -12.35 -5.05
C ARG A 85 13.75 -10.88 -4.70
N LEU A 86 14.03 -10.04 -5.68
CA LEU A 86 13.76 -8.61 -5.62
C LEU A 86 12.26 -8.39 -5.80
N LEU A 87 11.66 -7.70 -4.84
CA LEU A 87 10.23 -7.41 -4.80
C LEU A 87 10.00 -5.91 -4.58
N GLU A 88 8.83 -5.43 -4.93
CA GLU A 88 8.42 -4.05 -4.65
C GLU A 88 7.53 -3.98 -3.42
N LEU A 89 7.76 -2.96 -2.60
CA LEU A 89 6.89 -2.59 -1.49
C LEU A 89 5.90 -1.54 -1.94
N GLY A 90 4.62 -1.79 -1.71
CA GLY A 90 3.56 -0.79 -1.76
C GLY A 90 3.02 -0.55 -0.36
N GLN A 91 2.95 0.72 0.07
CA GLN A 91 2.40 1.06 1.37
C GLN A 91 1.19 1.96 1.23
N LEU A 92 0.15 1.67 2.01
CA LEU A 92 -1.00 2.54 2.19
C LEU A 92 -1.44 2.51 3.66
N GLY A 93 -1.07 3.54 4.41
CA GLY A 93 -1.32 3.59 5.86
C GLY A 93 -0.62 2.43 6.60
N ILE A 94 -1.40 1.60 7.28
CA ILE A 94 -0.89 0.40 7.99
C ILE A 94 -0.77 -0.83 7.09
N SER A 95 -1.23 -0.78 5.84
CA SER A 95 -1.12 -1.88 4.89
C SER A 95 0.19 -1.80 4.12
N VAL A 96 0.89 -2.92 4.04
CA VAL A 96 2.12 -3.09 3.27
C VAL A 96 1.94 -4.28 2.33
N ASP A 97 1.86 -3.99 1.05
CA ASP A 97 1.73 -5.00 0.02
C ASP A 97 3.07 -5.27 -0.65
N ILE A 98 3.38 -6.53 -0.90
CA ILE A 98 4.62 -6.97 -1.53
C ILE A 98 4.29 -7.55 -2.89
N TYR A 99 4.90 -7.00 -3.94
CA TYR A 99 4.64 -7.32 -5.34
C TYR A 99 5.87 -7.89 -6.03
N SER A 100 5.66 -8.92 -6.84
CA SER A 100 6.61 -9.29 -7.88
C SER A 100 6.36 -8.42 -9.12
N VAL A 101 7.43 -7.99 -9.74
CA VAL A 101 7.39 -7.20 -10.98
C VAL A 101 8.00 -8.03 -12.09
N SER A 102 7.29 -8.15 -13.20
CA SER A 102 7.78 -8.81 -14.40
C SER A 102 7.61 -7.89 -15.59
N GLU A 103 8.60 -7.85 -16.46
CA GLU A 103 8.55 -7.15 -17.72
C GLU A 103 8.12 -8.13 -18.80
N GLY A 104 7.02 -7.83 -19.49
CA GLY A 104 6.53 -8.63 -20.60
C GLY A 104 7.39 -8.43 -21.86
N ALA A 105 7.28 -9.37 -22.80
CA ALA A 105 7.96 -9.29 -24.10
C ALA A 105 7.57 -8.03 -24.91
N ASP A 106 6.46 -7.40 -24.56
CA ASP A 106 5.96 -6.15 -25.14
C ASP A 106 6.47 -4.88 -24.42
N GLY A 107 7.41 -5.03 -23.48
CA GLY A 107 7.96 -3.93 -22.66
C GLY A 107 7.00 -3.41 -21.60
N LYS A 108 5.84 -4.05 -21.41
CA LYS A 108 4.91 -3.67 -20.35
C LYS A 108 5.30 -4.32 -19.04
N THR A 109 5.31 -3.51 -17.99
CA THR A 109 5.53 -3.98 -16.63
C THR A 109 4.23 -4.49 -16.04
N SER A 110 4.22 -5.73 -15.54
CA SER A 110 3.10 -6.28 -14.78
C SER A 110 3.49 -6.47 -13.32
N ARG A 111 2.55 -6.15 -12.42
CA ARG A 111 2.70 -6.35 -10.98
C ARG A 111 1.78 -7.46 -10.51
N SER A 112 2.31 -8.40 -9.76
CA SER A 112 1.55 -9.48 -9.13
C SER A 112 1.74 -9.45 -7.63
N LEU A 113 0.62 -9.37 -6.88
CA LEU A 113 0.65 -9.39 -5.42
C LEU A 113 1.21 -10.74 -4.95
N VAL A 114 2.24 -10.71 -4.13
CA VAL A 114 2.84 -11.88 -3.47
C VAL A 114 2.30 -12.03 -2.06
N LEU A 115 2.37 -10.96 -1.26
CA LEU A 115 1.88 -10.89 0.11
C LEU A 115 1.12 -9.59 0.34
N ALA A 116 -0.01 -9.67 1.04
CA ALA A 116 -0.65 -8.53 1.66
C ALA A 116 -0.43 -8.60 3.16
N CYS A 117 0.14 -7.56 3.73
CA CYS A 117 0.51 -7.50 5.13
C CYS A 117 -0.10 -6.27 5.80
N ASN A 118 -0.30 -6.36 7.11
CA ASN A 118 -0.56 -5.21 7.96
C ASN A 118 0.64 -4.98 8.89
N VAL A 119 0.92 -3.73 9.18
CA VAL A 119 1.94 -3.37 10.16
C VAL A 119 1.43 -3.71 11.55
N ASP A 120 2.13 -4.61 12.24
CA ASP A 120 1.89 -4.96 13.63
C ASP A 120 2.70 -4.05 14.57
N THR A 121 3.97 -3.81 14.20
CA THR A 121 4.88 -2.91 14.92
C THR A 121 5.78 -2.22 13.93
N ALA A 122 5.99 -0.92 14.10
CA ALA A 122 7.01 -0.16 13.40
C ALA A 122 7.66 0.84 14.37
N SER A 123 8.95 0.72 14.57
CA SER A 123 9.77 1.55 15.43
C SER A 123 11.13 1.80 14.79
N GLU A 124 11.98 2.59 15.45
CA GLU A 124 13.33 2.90 14.98
C GLU A 124 14.17 1.67 14.62
N ASP A 125 13.96 0.54 15.33
CA ASP A 125 14.80 -0.65 15.20
C ASP A 125 14.06 -1.88 14.69
N VAL A 126 12.71 -1.87 14.71
CA VAL A 126 11.90 -3.05 14.39
C VAL A 126 10.73 -2.69 13.48
N LEU A 127 10.61 -3.41 12.38
CA LEU A 127 9.39 -3.47 11.56
C LEU A 127 8.84 -4.89 11.60
N ARG A 128 7.63 -5.06 12.12
CA ARG A 128 6.93 -6.34 12.12
C ARG A 128 5.68 -6.26 11.26
N LEU A 129 5.64 -7.11 10.27
CA LEU A 129 4.53 -7.24 9.32
C LEU A 129 3.75 -8.51 9.62
N LYS A 130 2.44 -8.41 9.82
CA LYS A 130 1.54 -9.55 9.90
C LYS A 130 1.03 -9.88 8.50
N ILE A 131 1.25 -11.12 8.07
CA ILE A 131 0.79 -11.60 6.77
C ILE A 131 -0.71 -11.89 6.88
N GLU A 132 -1.53 -11.14 6.15
CA GLU A 132 -2.99 -11.31 6.10
C GLU A 132 -3.41 -12.20 4.92
N LYS A 133 -2.70 -12.06 3.80
CA LYS A 133 -2.96 -12.82 2.58
C LYS A 133 -1.66 -13.13 1.87
N LYS A 134 -1.55 -14.35 1.40
CA LYS A 134 -0.46 -14.79 0.53
C LYS A 134 -1.04 -15.36 -0.76
N ARG A 135 -0.26 -15.31 -1.81
CA ARG A 135 -0.58 -15.93 -3.06
C ARG A 135 0.18 -17.27 -3.14
N ASP A 136 -0.56 -18.37 -2.97
CA ASP A 136 0.03 -19.70 -2.81
C ASP A 136 0.81 -20.20 -4.02
N ASP A 137 0.51 -19.71 -5.23
CA ASP A 137 1.27 -20.00 -6.45
C ASP A 137 2.61 -19.26 -6.53
N LEU A 138 2.78 -18.18 -5.74
CA LEU A 138 4.00 -17.37 -5.72
C LEU A 138 4.80 -17.52 -4.42
N TYR A 139 4.15 -17.83 -3.29
CA TYR A 139 4.78 -17.90 -1.97
C TYR A 139 4.23 -19.05 -1.14
N HIS A 140 5.06 -20.07 -0.88
CA HIS A 140 4.69 -21.26 -0.10
C HIS A 140 5.06 -21.18 1.39
N GLY A 141 5.66 -20.08 1.85
CA GLY A 141 6.06 -19.91 3.24
C GLY A 141 4.88 -20.03 4.22
N ALA A 142 5.12 -20.66 5.35
CA ALA A 142 4.14 -20.87 6.42
C ALA A 142 4.15 -19.77 7.49
N TYR A 143 4.96 -18.75 7.31
CA TYR A 143 5.14 -17.67 8.28
C TYR A 143 3.88 -16.80 8.41
N LYS A 144 3.57 -16.45 9.65
CA LYS A 144 2.47 -15.52 9.97
C LYS A 144 2.96 -14.08 10.05
N TYR A 145 4.23 -13.91 10.37
CA TYR A 145 4.87 -12.60 10.51
C TYR A 145 6.19 -12.58 9.75
N ILE A 146 6.59 -11.37 9.33
CA ILE A 146 7.94 -11.04 8.90
C ILE A 146 8.44 -9.97 9.86
N THR A 147 9.53 -10.22 10.56
CA THR A 147 10.09 -9.27 11.53
C THR A 147 11.46 -8.81 11.07
N PHE A 148 11.54 -7.58 10.64
CA PHE A 148 12.79 -6.94 10.28
C PHE A 148 13.38 -6.24 11.49
N GLN A 149 14.67 -6.41 11.69
CA GLN A 149 15.48 -5.67 12.66
C GLN A 149 16.49 -4.81 11.92
N ARG A 150 16.67 -3.57 12.38
CA ARG A 150 17.69 -2.68 11.86
C ARG A 150 19.06 -3.25 12.14
N VAL A 151 19.91 -3.31 11.12
CA VAL A 151 21.30 -3.74 11.25
C VAL A 151 22.14 -2.49 11.51
N GLU A 152 22.84 -2.48 12.62
CA GLU A 152 23.85 -1.46 12.88
C GLU A 152 24.98 -1.62 11.86
N GLY A 153 25.33 -0.52 11.17
CA GLY A 153 26.41 -0.47 10.19
C GLY A 153 27.75 -0.13 10.84
#